data_0753bdeff104dee4d4c6b3ab65d3b816
#
_entry.id   0753bdeff104dee4d4c6b3ab65d3b816
#
_cell.length_a   1.000
_cell.length_b   1.000
_cell.length_c   1.000
_cell.angle_alpha   90.00
_cell.angle_beta   90.00
_cell.angle_gamma   90.00
#
_symmetry.space_group_name_H-M   'P 1'
#
loop_
_entity.id
_entity.type
_entity.pdbx_description
1 polymer ?
#
loop_
_entity_poly.entity_id
_entity_poly.type
_entity_poly.pdbx_seq_one_letter_code
_entity_poly.pdbx_strand_id
1 'polypeptide(L)'
;MKSQAALSKKSLQLGKRHLELMDELESMLDQGKSFSTMSDLAKQLKISLRTLYEIAPSKEELIVTTVDRVLKKHGKIAMDAMNAQSSPIRKLESFLAVANQAVGPRLERFTQPLNNLNSSKQMVDYHEQYITTVIKNLLDEARINKEIRDIDTQATALLLGGLGRYFLSKKHLKDLKQTPEETSNFLTEIIIDGIKLENS
;
A
#
# COMPACT_ATOMS: atom_id res chain seq x y z
N MET A 1 6.27 -10.71 -15.88
CA MET A 1 6.76 -9.46 -16.51
C MET A 1 5.79 -8.84 -17.53
N LYS A 2 5.12 -9.59 -18.44
CA LYS A 2 4.19 -8.99 -19.45
C LYS A 2 2.91 -8.38 -18.86
N SER A 3 2.39 -8.88 -17.73
CA SER A 3 1.15 -8.38 -17.09
C SER A 3 1.35 -7.03 -16.39
N GLN A 4 2.48 -6.81 -15.73
CA GLN A 4 2.80 -5.54 -15.02
C GLN A 4 2.99 -4.36 -15.98
N ALA A 5 3.65 -4.61 -17.11
CA ALA A 5 3.79 -3.59 -18.16
C ALA A 5 2.43 -3.21 -18.79
N ALA A 6 1.47 -4.13 -18.81
CA ALA A 6 0.12 -3.88 -19.31
C ALA A 6 -0.71 -3.04 -18.33
N LEU A 7 -0.65 -3.31 -17.02
CA LEU A 7 -1.32 -2.52 -15.98
C LEU A 7 -0.75 -1.10 -15.90
N SER A 8 0.57 -0.96 -15.93
CA SER A 8 1.25 0.34 -15.94
C SER A 8 0.96 1.17 -17.21
N LYS A 9 0.96 0.55 -18.38
CA LYS A 9 0.62 1.23 -19.64
C LYS A 9 -0.84 1.67 -19.71
N LYS A 10 -1.77 0.90 -19.13
CA LYS A 10 -3.20 1.23 -19.13
C LYS A 10 -3.54 2.39 -18.22
N SER A 11 -2.86 2.52 -17.07
CA SER A 11 -3.04 3.66 -16.15
C SER A 11 -2.56 5.00 -16.75
N LEU A 12 -1.60 4.97 -17.67
CA LEU A 12 -1.09 6.15 -18.39
C LEU A 12 -2.04 6.67 -19.50
N GLN A 13 -3.07 5.90 -19.87
CA GLN A 13 -4.03 6.26 -20.93
C GLN A 13 -5.41 6.69 -20.40
N LEU A 14 -5.63 6.68 -19.07
CA LEU A 14 -6.90 7.09 -18.51
C LEU A 14 -7.05 8.62 -18.59
N GLY A 15 -8.09 9.06 -19.31
CA GLY A 15 -8.44 10.47 -19.36
C GLY A 15 -8.94 11.01 -17.99
N LYS A 16 -9.00 12.33 -17.87
CA LYS A 16 -9.47 13.04 -16.65
C LYS A 16 -10.76 12.44 -16.09
N ARG A 17 -11.73 12.15 -16.97
CA ARG A 17 -13.04 11.59 -16.58
C ARG A 17 -12.92 10.20 -15.91
N HIS A 18 -12.03 9.34 -16.42
CA HIS A 18 -11.79 8.03 -15.80
C HIS A 18 -11.16 8.16 -14.42
N LEU A 19 -10.27 9.13 -14.22
CA LEU A 19 -9.65 9.38 -12.92
C LEU A 19 -10.69 9.89 -11.90
N GLU A 20 -11.57 10.79 -12.30
CA GLU A 20 -12.70 11.25 -11.47
C GLU A 20 -13.61 10.09 -11.05
N LEU A 21 -13.93 9.19 -11.98
CA LEU A 21 -14.73 7.99 -11.68
C LEU A 21 -14.03 7.05 -10.70
N MET A 22 -12.72 6.90 -10.81
CA MET A 22 -11.95 6.12 -9.85
C MET A 22 -11.89 6.78 -8.46
N ASP A 23 -11.91 8.10 -8.37
CA ASP A 23 -12.03 8.81 -7.09
C ASP A 23 -13.44 8.61 -6.47
N GLU A 24 -14.49 8.64 -7.28
CA GLU A 24 -15.84 8.30 -6.82
C GLU A 24 -15.94 6.86 -6.34
N LEU A 25 -15.33 5.92 -7.08
CA LEU A 25 -15.30 4.50 -6.69
C LEU A 25 -14.49 4.28 -5.39
N GLU A 26 -13.35 4.94 -5.24
CA GLU A 26 -12.58 4.96 -3.99
C GLU A 26 -13.46 5.41 -2.82
N SER A 27 -14.18 6.52 -2.98
CA SER A 27 -15.09 7.04 -1.96
C SER A 27 -16.23 6.07 -1.62
N MET A 28 -16.80 5.39 -2.62
CA MET A 28 -17.82 4.36 -2.38
C MET A 28 -17.28 3.18 -1.57
N LEU A 29 -16.09 2.69 -1.90
CA LEU A 29 -15.43 1.61 -1.17
C LEU A 29 -15.10 2.04 0.27
N ASP A 30 -14.66 3.27 0.48
CA ASP A 30 -14.40 3.83 1.81
C ASP A 30 -15.66 3.86 2.69
N GLN A 31 -16.81 4.16 2.08
CA GLN A 31 -18.10 4.16 2.75
C GLN A 31 -18.67 2.74 2.98
N GLY A 32 -17.93 1.70 2.58
CA GLY A 32 -18.39 0.31 2.66
C GLY A 32 -19.55 -0.01 1.71
N LYS A 33 -19.80 0.83 0.70
CA LYS A 33 -20.81 0.56 -0.32
C LYS A 33 -20.36 -0.59 -1.20
N SER A 34 -21.26 -1.52 -1.45
CA SER A 34 -21.05 -2.65 -2.35
C SER A 34 -21.88 -2.50 -3.61
N PHE A 35 -21.42 -3.12 -4.68
CA PHE A 35 -22.17 -3.29 -5.92
C PHE A 35 -22.02 -4.74 -6.40
N SER A 36 -23.11 -5.29 -6.90
CA SER A 36 -23.14 -6.70 -7.30
C SER A 36 -22.54 -6.91 -8.69
N THR A 37 -22.80 -5.97 -9.60
CA THR A 37 -22.38 -6.05 -11.00
C THR A 37 -21.81 -4.73 -11.52
N MET A 38 -21.11 -4.77 -12.65
CA MET A 38 -20.68 -3.56 -13.39
C MET A 38 -21.88 -2.69 -13.78
N SER A 39 -23.02 -3.31 -14.12
CA SER A 39 -24.24 -2.60 -14.47
C SER A 39 -24.82 -1.83 -13.28
N ASP A 40 -24.83 -2.44 -12.08
CA ASP A 40 -25.28 -1.75 -10.87
C ASP A 40 -24.39 -0.57 -10.53
N LEU A 41 -23.07 -0.75 -10.67
CA LEU A 41 -22.12 0.33 -10.46
C LEU A 41 -22.32 1.47 -11.46
N ALA A 42 -22.51 1.17 -12.74
CA ALA A 42 -22.78 2.16 -13.78
C ALA A 42 -24.02 3.00 -13.47
N LYS A 43 -25.09 2.35 -12.97
CA LYS A 43 -26.33 3.04 -12.53
C LYS A 43 -26.07 3.95 -11.31
N GLN A 44 -25.32 3.45 -10.31
CA GLN A 44 -25.00 4.24 -9.11
C GLN A 44 -24.16 5.46 -9.43
N LEU A 45 -23.19 5.34 -10.34
CA LEU A 45 -22.31 6.42 -10.79
C LEU A 45 -22.93 7.27 -11.90
N LYS A 46 -24.13 6.94 -12.38
CA LYS A 46 -24.85 7.62 -13.49
C LYS A 46 -24.00 7.77 -14.77
N ILE A 47 -23.30 6.70 -15.12
CA ILE A 47 -22.43 6.61 -16.32
C ILE A 47 -22.82 5.43 -17.21
N SER A 48 -22.23 5.38 -18.40
CA SER A 48 -22.41 4.25 -19.29
C SER A 48 -21.60 3.04 -18.80
N LEU A 49 -22.16 1.83 -18.99
CA LEU A 49 -21.45 0.58 -18.73
C LEU A 49 -20.14 0.49 -19.55
N ARG A 50 -20.14 1.04 -20.77
CA ARG A 50 -18.97 1.13 -21.63
C ARG A 50 -17.80 1.87 -20.96
N THR A 51 -18.11 2.99 -20.29
CA THR A 51 -17.10 3.80 -19.58
C THR A 51 -16.37 2.99 -18.50
N LEU A 52 -17.09 2.12 -17.77
CA LEU A 52 -16.46 1.23 -16.80
C LEU A 52 -15.56 0.19 -17.48
N TYR A 53 -15.99 -0.39 -18.59
CA TYR A 53 -15.20 -1.37 -19.35
C TYR A 53 -13.96 -0.76 -20.02
N GLU A 54 -13.94 0.55 -20.25
CA GLU A 54 -12.74 1.28 -20.70
C GLU A 54 -11.66 1.32 -19.60
N ILE A 55 -12.07 1.29 -18.30
CA ILE A 55 -11.14 1.26 -17.15
C ILE A 55 -10.68 -0.18 -16.89
N ALA A 56 -11.60 -1.14 -16.77
CA ALA A 56 -11.28 -2.52 -16.41
C ALA A 56 -12.25 -3.52 -17.05
N PRO A 57 -11.79 -4.75 -17.39
CA PRO A 57 -12.61 -5.74 -18.09
C PRO A 57 -13.64 -6.45 -17.19
N SER A 58 -13.54 -6.32 -15.86
CA SER A 58 -14.47 -6.92 -14.90
C SER A 58 -14.59 -6.05 -13.65
N LYS A 59 -15.58 -6.36 -12.82
CA LYS A 59 -15.79 -5.73 -11.51
C LYS A 59 -14.57 -5.92 -10.60
N GLU A 60 -14.06 -7.12 -10.56
CA GLU A 60 -12.92 -7.52 -9.75
C GLU A 60 -11.66 -6.74 -10.18
N GLU A 61 -11.37 -6.71 -11.48
CA GLU A 61 -10.24 -5.97 -12.03
C GLU A 61 -10.41 -4.45 -11.83
N LEU A 62 -11.63 -3.93 -11.85
CA LEU A 62 -11.90 -2.52 -11.54
C LEU A 62 -11.56 -2.20 -10.08
N ILE A 63 -11.94 -3.07 -9.14
CA ILE A 63 -11.59 -2.90 -7.73
C ILE A 63 -10.07 -3.01 -7.55
N VAL A 64 -9.40 -4.01 -8.14
CA VAL A 64 -7.92 -4.14 -8.10
C VAL A 64 -7.25 -2.88 -8.61
N THR A 65 -7.68 -2.36 -9.76
CA THR A 65 -7.14 -1.13 -10.36
C THR A 65 -7.33 0.08 -9.44
N THR A 66 -8.48 0.17 -8.77
CA THR A 66 -8.77 1.26 -7.83
C THR A 66 -7.89 1.15 -6.58
N VAL A 67 -7.75 -0.04 -6.01
CA VAL A 67 -6.88 -0.29 -4.85
C VAL A 67 -5.42 -0.01 -5.17
N ASP A 68 -4.93 -0.49 -6.32
CA ASP A 68 -3.56 -0.18 -6.79
C ASP A 68 -3.30 1.34 -6.88
N ARG A 69 -4.29 2.09 -7.38
CA ARG A 69 -4.21 3.55 -7.44
C ARG A 69 -4.16 4.17 -6.04
N VAL A 70 -4.96 3.69 -5.10
CA VAL A 70 -4.94 4.15 -3.70
C VAL A 70 -3.58 3.89 -3.07
N LEU A 71 -3.03 2.68 -3.23
CA LEU A 71 -1.70 2.33 -2.72
C LEU A 71 -0.60 3.19 -3.33
N LYS A 72 -0.67 3.48 -4.63
CA LYS A 72 0.27 4.40 -5.31
C LYS A 72 0.19 5.83 -4.78
N LYS A 73 -1.02 6.34 -4.50
CA LYS A 73 -1.20 7.65 -3.85
C LYS A 73 -0.53 7.69 -2.47
N HIS A 74 -0.75 6.65 -1.65
CA HIS A 74 -0.11 6.52 -0.33
C HIS A 74 1.42 6.40 -0.45
N GLY A 75 1.90 5.59 -1.38
CA GLY A 75 3.33 5.47 -1.66
C GLY A 75 3.98 6.81 -2.03
N LYS A 76 3.28 7.65 -2.83
CA LYS A 76 3.77 8.99 -3.13
C LYS A 76 3.86 9.87 -1.89
N ILE A 77 2.83 9.87 -1.03
CA ILE A 77 2.84 10.64 0.22
C ILE A 77 4.00 10.18 1.13
N ALA A 78 4.24 8.85 1.22
CA ALA A 78 5.35 8.30 1.98
C ALA A 78 6.72 8.74 1.43
N MET A 79 6.88 8.76 0.10
CA MET A 79 8.09 9.24 -0.55
C MET A 79 8.31 10.74 -0.34
N ASP A 80 7.24 11.55 -0.42
CA ASP A 80 7.32 12.99 -0.18
C ASP A 80 7.71 13.28 1.29
N ALA A 81 7.13 12.55 2.25
CA ALA A 81 7.49 12.65 3.68
C ALA A 81 8.95 12.26 3.94
N MET A 82 9.42 11.18 3.30
CA MET A 82 10.81 10.73 3.35
C MET A 82 11.76 11.80 2.80
N ASN A 83 11.44 12.38 1.64
CA ASN A 83 12.31 13.36 0.98
C ASN A 83 12.43 14.70 1.73
N ALA A 84 11.53 14.97 2.67
CA ALA A 84 11.59 16.12 3.56
C ALA A 84 12.66 15.97 4.68
N GLN A 85 13.24 14.78 4.84
CA GLN A 85 14.21 14.48 5.90
C GLN A 85 15.64 14.45 5.35
N SER A 86 16.60 14.77 6.22
CA SER A 86 18.04 14.83 5.86
C SER A 86 18.80 13.54 6.15
N SER A 87 18.48 12.86 7.26
CA SER A 87 19.17 11.64 7.70
C SER A 87 18.45 10.39 7.20
N PRO A 88 19.17 9.34 6.72
CA PRO A 88 18.59 8.07 6.30
C PRO A 88 17.66 7.44 7.33
N ILE A 89 18.00 7.47 8.62
CA ILE A 89 17.13 6.90 9.65
C ILE A 89 15.85 7.73 9.83
N ARG A 90 15.93 9.06 9.75
CA ARG A 90 14.75 9.93 9.78
C ARG A 90 13.88 9.77 8.54
N LYS A 91 14.50 9.55 7.37
CA LYS A 91 13.80 9.21 6.13
C LYS A 91 13.01 7.91 6.30
N LEU A 92 13.64 6.90 6.91
CA LEU A 92 12.99 5.60 7.17
C LEU A 92 11.82 5.74 8.14
N GLU A 93 11.98 6.46 9.24
CA GLU A 93 10.90 6.74 10.20
C GLU A 93 9.71 7.41 9.53
N SER A 94 9.96 8.49 8.77
CA SER A 94 8.92 9.24 8.09
C SER A 94 8.22 8.42 7.00
N PHE A 95 8.96 7.60 6.26
CA PHE A 95 8.42 6.69 5.26
C PHE A 95 7.49 5.64 5.89
N LEU A 96 7.95 4.98 6.96
CA LEU A 96 7.19 3.91 7.63
C LEU A 96 5.95 4.46 8.35
N ALA A 97 6.02 5.64 8.95
CA ALA A 97 4.87 6.27 9.58
C ALA A 97 3.70 6.47 8.61
N VAL A 98 3.99 6.81 7.34
CA VAL A 98 2.96 6.93 6.30
C VAL A 98 2.59 5.56 5.71
N ALA A 99 3.57 4.69 5.44
CA ALA A 99 3.32 3.37 4.87
C ALA A 99 2.43 2.50 5.78
N ASN A 100 2.62 2.57 7.09
CA ASN A 100 1.82 1.83 8.07
C ASN A 100 0.35 2.29 8.12
N GLN A 101 0.01 3.52 7.71
CA GLN A 101 -1.39 3.96 7.60
C GLN A 101 -2.16 3.15 6.55
N ALA A 102 -1.47 2.59 5.55
CA ALA A 102 -2.10 1.72 4.56
C ALA A 102 -2.49 0.34 5.12
N VAL A 103 -2.03 -0.04 6.33
CA VAL A 103 -2.33 -1.33 6.98
C VAL A 103 -3.67 -1.33 7.72
N GLY A 104 -4.32 -0.17 7.81
CA GLY A 104 -5.55 0.00 8.59
C GLY A 104 -6.79 -0.70 8.01
N PRO A 105 -7.92 -0.65 8.74
CA PRO A 105 -9.20 -1.28 8.37
C PRO A 105 -9.73 -0.86 6.99
N ARG A 106 -9.25 0.27 6.48
CA ARG A 106 -9.58 0.77 5.13
C ARG A 106 -9.10 -0.20 4.06
N LEU A 107 -7.83 -0.60 4.10
CA LEU A 107 -7.26 -1.49 3.10
C LEU A 107 -7.85 -2.90 3.19
N GLU A 108 -8.13 -3.38 4.40
CA GLU A 108 -8.78 -4.68 4.60
C GLU A 108 -10.12 -4.74 3.87
N ARG A 109 -10.97 -3.71 4.00
CA ARG A 109 -12.27 -3.65 3.32
C ARG A 109 -12.14 -3.71 1.79
N PHE A 110 -11.09 -3.12 1.25
CA PHE A 110 -10.84 -3.12 -0.20
C PHE A 110 -10.30 -4.46 -0.71
N THR A 111 -9.43 -5.10 0.06
CA THR A 111 -8.75 -6.32 -0.36
C THR A 111 -9.55 -7.59 -0.07
N GLN A 112 -10.46 -7.56 0.91
CA GLN A 112 -11.24 -8.72 1.33
C GLN A 112 -12.02 -9.41 0.18
N PRO A 113 -12.71 -8.68 -0.72
CA PRO A 113 -13.39 -9.28 -1.86
C PRO A 113 -12.45 -9.88 -2.90
N LEU A 114 -11.15 -9.56 -2.81
CA LEU A 114 -10.16 -9.84 -3.86
C LEU A 114 -9.18 -10.96 -3.50
N ASN A 115 -9.30 -11.56 -2.30
CA ASN A 115 -8.32 -12.50 -1.74
C ASN A 115 -8.01 -13.73 -2.62
N ASN A 116 -8.90 -14.07 -3.54
CA ASN A 116 -8.76 -15.25 -4.43
C ASN A 116 -8.30 -14.89 -5.85
N LEU A 117 -8.07 -13.61 -6.16
CA LEU A 117 -7.68 -13.17 -7.50
C LEU A 117 -6.16 -13.12 -7.65
N ASN A 118 -5.65 -13.67 -8.75
CA ASN A 118 -4.22 -13.62 -9.05
C ASN A 118 -3.72 -12.19 -9.26
N SER A 119 -4.50 -11.32 -9.89
CA SER A 119 -4.17 -9.90 -10.08
C SER A 119 -4.04 -9.16 -8.75
N SER A 120 -4.90 -9.47 -7.77
CA SER A 120 -4.81 -8.91 -6.43
C SER A 120 -3.54 -9.33 -5.72
N LYS A 121 -3.20 -10.63 -5.77
CA LYS A 121 -1.94 -11.14 -5.19
C LYS A 121 -0.72 -10.46 -5.81
N GLN A 122 -0.68 -10.38 -7.14
CA GLN A 122 0.42 -9.72 -7.86
C GLN A 122 0.55 -8.24 -7.50
N MET A 123 -0.57 -7.54 -7.33
CA MET A 123 -0.58 -6.15 -6.89
C MET A 123 0.00 -6.00 -5.48
N VAL A 124 -0.46 -6.82 -4.53
CA VAL A 124 0.03 -6.79 -3.14
C VAL A 124 1.53 -7.14 -3.09
N ASP A 125 1.96 -8.19 -3.80
CA ASP A 125 3.37 -8.60 -3.86
C ASP A 125 4.25 -7.49 -4.44
N TYR A 126 3.78 -6.78 -5.46
CA TYR A 126 4.50 -5.65 -6.05
C TYR A 126 4.69 -4.51 -5.05
N HIS A 127 3.62 -4.10 -4.35
CA HIS A 127 3.71 -3.01 -3.36
C HIS A 127 4.59 -3.39 -2.17
N GLU A 128 4.49 -4.63 -1.67
CA GLU A 128 5.35 -5.12 -0.59
C GLU A 128 6.83 -5.15 -1.00
N GLN A 129 7.13 -5.66 -2.20
CA GLN A 129 8.50 -5.67 -2.71
C GLN A 129 9.06 -4.25 -2.86
N TYR A 130 8.24 -3.31 -3.34
CA TYR A 130 8.64 -1.90 -3.45
C TYR A 130 8.97 -1.31 -2.08
N ILE A 131 8.07 -1.47 -1.09
CA ILE A 131 8.26 -0.99 0.28
C ILE A 131 9.53 -1.59 0.89
N THR A 132 9.70 -2.90 0.79
CA THR A 132 10.88 -3.63 1.31
C THR A 132 12.17 -3.11 0.68
N THR A 133 12.16 -2.81 -0.63
CA THR A 133 13.32 -2.27 -1.33
C THR A 133 13.68 -0.88 -0.83
N VAL A 134 12.69 0.00 -0.63
CA VAL A 134 12.93 1.35 -0.08
C VAL A 134 13.50 1.26 1.33
N ILE A 135 12.91 0.44 2.20
CA ILE A 135 13.39 0.22 3.58
C ILE A 135 14.84 -0.27 3.57
N LYS A 136 15.15 -1.29 2.75
CA LYS A 136 16.51 -1.85 2.66
C LYS A 136 17.54 -0.79 2.26
N ASN A 137 17.24 0.00 1.23
CA ASN A 137 18.15 1.03 0.75
C ASN A 137 18.42 2.08 1.84
N LEU A 138 17.38 2.50 2.57
CA LEU A 138 17.54 3.46 3.67
C LEU A 138 18.32 2.87 4.85
N LEU A 139 18.13 1.60 5.19
CA LEU A 139 18.91 0.90 6.20
C LEU A 139 20.38 0.75 5.78
N ASP A 140 20.65 0.42 4.52
CA ASP A 140 22.03 0.34 3.99
C ASP A 140 22.73 1.70 4.09
N GLU A 141 22.04 2.78 3.71
CA GLU A 141 22.56 4.15 3.79
C GLU A 141 22.81 4.55 5.26
N ALA A 142 21.84 4.28 6.16
CA ALA A 142 21.99 4.57 7.59
C ALA A 142 23.16 3.80 8.23
N ARG A 143 23.39 2.54 7.82
CA ARG A 143 24.53 1.74 8.27
C ARG A 143 25.86 2.32 7.79
N ILE A 144 25.96 2.72 6.52
CA ILE A 144 27.14 3.37 5.96
C ILE A 144 27.45 4.69 6.69
N ASN A 145 26.42 5.46 7.01
CA ASN A 145 26.53 6.74 7.74
C ASN A 145 26.77 6.55 9.24
N LYS A 146 26.81 5.32 9.74
CA LYS A 146 26.96 5.00 11.17
C LYS A 146 25.84 5.59 12.05
N GLU A 147 24.63 5.67 11.52
CA GLU A 147 23.43 6.06 12.27
C GLU A 147 22.82 4.85 13.00
N ILE A 148 23.10 3.64 12.50
CA ILE A 148 22.61 2.37 13.07
C ILE A 148 23.75 1.37 13.26
N ARG A 149 23.49 0.37 14.09
CA ARG A 149 24.38 -0.78 14.33
C ARG A 149 24.63 -1.56 13.03
N ASP A 150 25.67 -2.37 13.01
CA ASP A 150 25.88 -3.35 11.93
C ASP A 150 24.88 -4.50 12.07
N ILE A 151 23.89 -4.52 11.19
CA ILE A 151 22.77 -5.46 11.19
C ILE A 151 22.57 -6.07 9.81
N ASP A 152 21.84 -7.17 9.74
CA ASP A 152 21.30 -7.67 8.47
C ASP A 152 20.15 -6.76 7.97
N THR A 153 20.49 -5.82 7.10
CA THR A 153 19.55 -4.85 6.54
C THR A 153 18.48 -5.51 5.67
N GLN A 154 18.79 -6.66 5.02
CA GLN A 154 17.83 -7.41 4.23
C GLN A 154 16.78 -8.07 5.13
N ALA A 155 17.20 -8.75 6.20
CA ALA A 155 16.29 -9.39 7.15
C ALA A 155 15.39 -8.35 7.84
N THR A 156 15.98 -7.23 8.26
CA THR A 156 15.25 -6.13 8.90
C THR A 156 14.23 -5.49 7.95
N ALA A 157 14.60 -5.29 6.68
CA ALA A 157 13.68 -4.76 5.68
C ALA A 157 12.51 -5.70 5.38
N LEU A 158 12.77 -7.00 5.30
CA LEU A 158 11.71 -8.02 5.13
C LEU A 158 10.75 -8.03 6.33
N LEU A 159 11.26 -7.90 7.54
CA LEU A 159 10.44 -7.83 8.75
C LEU A 159 9.55 -6.59 8.73
N LEU A 160 10.13 -5.40 8.57
CA LEU A 160 9.40 -4.13 8.57
C LEU A 160 8.40 -4.03 7.39
N GLY A 161 8.80 -4.43 6.20
CA GLY A 161 7.93 -4.42 5.00
C GLY A 161 6.81 -5.45 5.05
N GLY A 162 7.01 -6.56 5.76
CA GLY A 162 6.02 -7.65 5.91
C GLY A 162 4.98 -7.43 6.99
N LEU A 163 5.18 -6.49 7.93
CA LEU A 163 4.24 -6.25 9.03
C LEU A 163 2.81 -6.00 8.53
N GLY A 164 2.66 -5.22 7.47
CA GLY A 164 1.37 -4.91 6.89
C GLY A 164 0.60 -6.17 6.47
N ARG A 165 1.24 -7.07 5.74
CA ARG A 165 0.62 -8.35 5.31
C ARG A 165 0.27 -9.25 6.49
N TYR A 166 1.16 -9.32 7.48
CA TYR A 166 0.93 -10.15 8.65
C TYR A 166 -0.31 -9.69 9.42
N PHE A 167 -0.46 -8.39 9.66
CA PHE A 167 -1.58 -7.84 10.41
C PHE A 167 -2.88 -7.70 9.60
N LEU A 168 -2.84 -7.78 8.27
CA LEU A 168 -4.05 -7.88 7.45
C LEU A 168 -4.71 -9.27 7.51
N SER A 169 -4.05 -10.27 8.08
CA SER A 169 -4.64 -11.59 8.26
C SER A 169 -5.69 -11.59 9.38
N LYS A 170 -6.95 -11.92 9.05
CA LYS A 170 -8.05 -12.02 10.03
C LYS A 170 -7.74 -12.90 11.24
N LYS A 171 -6.85 -13.89 11.07
CA LYS A 171 -6.46 -14.80 12.15
C LYS A 171 -5.77 -14.05 13.28
N HIS A 172 -4.99 -13.01 12.96
CA HIS A 172 -4.19 -12.27 13.95
C HIS A 172 -4.90 -11.03 14.49
N LEU A 173 -5.83 -10.45 13.71
CA LEU A 173 -6.56 -9.23 14.09
C LEU A 173 -7.33 -9.35 15.40
N LYS A 174 -7.87 -10.54 15.72
CA LYS A 174 -8.69 -10.78 16.92
C LYS A 174 -7.89 -10.73 18.22
N ASP A 175 -6.59 -10.96 18.14
CA ASP A 175 -5.71 -11.07 19.31
C ASP A 175 -4.95 -9.77 19.59
N LEU A 176 -5.05 -8.79 18.70
CA LEU A 176 -4.41 -7.49 18.87
C LEU A 176 -5.19 -6.61 19.85
N LYS A 177 -4.46 -5.93 20.75
CA LYS A 177 -5.02 -4.94 21.68
C LYS A 177 -5.24 -3.57 21.04
N GLN A 178 -4.56 -3.31 19.93
CA GLN A 178 -4.55 -2.05 19.18
C GLN A 178 -4.93 -2.34 17.72
N THR A 179 -5.17 -1.28 16.96
CA THR A 179 -5.37 -1.42 15.51
C THR A 179 -4.11 -1.96 14.83
N PRO A 180 -4.22 -2.59 13.65
CA PRO A 180 -3.05 -3.03 12.88
C PRO A 180 -2.05 -1.92 12.60
N GLU A 181 -2.54 -0.71 12.34
CA GLU A 181 -1.71 0.48 12.12
C GLU A 181 -0.91 0.86 13.38
N GLU A 182 -1.60 1.00 14.52
CA GLU A 182 -0.95 1.32 15.81
C GLU A 182 0.07 0.25 16.19
N THR A 183 -0.27 -1.03 16.00
CA THR A 183 0.65 -2.14 16.27
C THR A 183 1.87 -2.10 15.37
N SER A 184 1.68 -1.82 14.08
CA SER A 184 2.79 -1.71 13.11
C SER A 184 3.70 -0.54 13.46
N ASN A 185 3.14 0.61 13.83
CA ASN A 185 3.92 1.79 14.24
C ASN A 185 4.72 1.51 15.52
N PHE A 186 4.09 0.89 16.53
CA PHE A 186 4.75 0.53 17.77
C PHE A 186 5.92 -0.44 17.57
N LEU A 187 5.71 -1.49 16.76
CA LEU A 187 6.81 -2.43 16.44
C LEU A 187 7.92 -1.79 15.61
N THR A 188 7.55 -0.90 14.69
CA THR A 188 8.51 -0.11 13.92
C THR A 188 9.39 0.73 14.85
N GLU A 189 8.79 1.44 15.82
CA GLU A 189 9.50 2.25 16.81
C GLU A 189 10.48 1.39 17.63
N ILE A 190 10.03 0.27 18.19
CA ILE A 190 10.89 -0.65 18.95
C ILE A 190 12.09 -1.13 18.13
N ILE A 191 11.86 -1.51 16.87
CA ILE A 191 12.92 -2.03 16.00
C ILE A 191 13.91 -0.90 15.68
N ILE A 192 13.43 0.27 15.28
CA ILE A 192 14.28 1.40 14.92
C ILE A 192 15.09 1.86 16.10
N ASP A 193 14.50 2.02 17.28
CA ASP A 193 15.22 2.42 18.48
C ASP A 193 16.24 1.36 18.90
N GLY A 194 15.91 0.08 18.74
CA GLY A 194 16.83 -1.02 19.02
C GLY A 194 18.05 -1.07 18.10
N ILE A 195 17.97 -0.54 16.88
CA ILE A 195 19.08 -0.57 15.91
C ILE A 195 19.88 0.75 15.87
N LYS A 196 19.33 1.87 16.34
CA LYS A 196 20.06 3.15 16.41
C LYS A 196 21.34 3.05 17.26
N LEU A 197 22.35 3.83 16.91
CA LEU A 197 23.47 4.07 17.78
C LEU A 197 23.13 5.21 18.75
N GLU A 198 23.55 5.07 20.03
CA GLU A 198 23.18 5.96 21.14
C GLU A 198 23.56 7.44 20.95
N ASN A 199 24.28 7.79 19.88
CA ASN A 199 24.75 9.15 19.57
C ASN A 199 24.23 9.67 18.22
N SER A 200 23.13 9.15 17.71
CA SER A 200 22.58 9.55 16.41
C SER A 200 21.39 10.48 16.56
#